data_35168b166bc610218f4f70d7bcab9ae7
#
_entry.id   35168b166bc610218f4f70d7bcab9ae7
#
_cell.length_a   1.000
_cell.length_b   1.000
_cell.length_c   1.000
_cell.angle_alpha   90.00
_cell.angle_beta   90.00
_cell.angle_gamma   90.00
#
_symmetry.space_group_name_H-M   'P 1'
#
loop_
_entity.id
_entity.type
_entity.pdbx_description
1 polymer ?
#
loop_
_entity_poly.entity_id
_entity_poly.type
_entity_poly.pdbx_seq_one_letter_code
_entity_poly.pdbx_strand_id
1 'polypeptide(L)'
;LTLPENVLVIGTVNMDDTTHQFSRKVIDRAMTIEMNGGALTDIFSDKDDLTYIEKPLTMDDLHAEYISAKEVIKNCSAVTGNEDILKYIKGETEDGLPQRLEEINKALYGTPFMVSYRVMNELTIYLAVLLDKAKEDGQEISLDVCKQFANTAIDKILLMKILPRVEGDDEMFRISEKERTANGFSDQADDGHEFTKLDWLRQIAPQHTEDNKDSYMAVDKLSE
;
A
#
# COMPACT_ATOMS: atom_id res chain seq x y z
N LEU A 1 -26.71 -12.15 12.15
CA LEU A 1 -26.70 -12.13 10.70
C LEU A 1 -25.30 -11.74 10.25
N THR A 2 -24.60 -12.61 9.56
CA THR A 2 -23.31 -12.35 8.91
C THR A 2 -23.53 -12.34 7.41
N LEU A 3 -22.76 -11.52 6.69
CA LEU A 3 -22.73 -11.60 5.23
C LEU A 3 -22.07 -12.93 4.82
N PRO A 4 -22.57 -13.63 3.80
CA PRO A 4 -21.90 -14.78 3.24
C PRO A 4 -20.49 -14.41 2.75
N GLU A 5 -19.55 -15.34 2.84
CA GLU A 5 -18.14 -15.10 2.43
C GLU A 5 -17.95 -14.82 0.93
N ASN A 6 -18.93 -15.23 0.12
CA ASN A 6 -18.96 -15.03 -1.32
C ASN A 6 -19.63 -13.70 -1.75
N VAL A 7 -19.87 -12.77 -0.83
CA VAL A 7 -20.43 -11.44 -1.15
C VAL A 7 -19.31 -10.42 -1.21
N LEU A 8 -19.07 -9.87 -2.39
CA LEU A 8 -18.18 -8.75 -2.65
C LEU A 8 -19.00 -7.48 -2.87
N VAL A 9 -18.65 -6.40 -2.20
CA VAL A 9 -19.29 -5.09 -2.37
C VAL A 9 -18.31 -4.18 -3.12
N ILE A 10 -18.67 -3.82 -4.34
CA ILE A 10 -17.89 -2.91 -5.18
C ILE A 10 -18.74 -1.66 -5.39
N GLY A 11 -18.16 -0.49 -5.17
CA GLY A 11 -18.80 0.81 -5.38
C GLY A 11 -17.91 1.71 -6.23
N THR A 12 -18.50 2.52 -7.06
CA THR A 12 -17.82 3.57 -7.81
C THR A 12 -18.24 4.93 -7.29
N VAL A 13 -17.32 5.89 -7.32
CA VAL A 13 -17.58 7.27 -6.92
C VAL A 13 -16.76 8.21 -7.79
N ASN A 14 -17.31 9.36 -8.11
CA ASN A 14 -16.55 10.46 -8.67
C ASN A 14 -16.05 11.31 -7.51
N MET A 15 -14.73 11.49 -7.43
CA MET A 15 -14.07 12.36 -6.45
C MET A 15 -13.92 13.75 -7.10
N ASP A 16 -15.02 14.49 -7.22
CA ASP A 16 -15.01 15.89 -7.66
C ASP A 16 -15.35 16.83 -6.48
N ASP A 17 -15.02 18.10 -6.62
CA ASP A 17 -15.20 19.14 -5.58
C ASP A 17 -16.68 19.32 -5.16
N THR A 18 -17.60 18.76 -5.93
CA THR A 18 -19.05 18.89 -5.71
C THR A 18 -19.68 17.69 -5.01
N THR A 19 -18.96 16.57 -4.95
CA THR A 19 -19.44 15.36 -4.29
C THR A 19 -19.09 15.34 -2.81
N HIS A 20 -20.03 14.89 -1.98
CA HIS A 20 -19.73 14.64 -0.58
C HIS A 20 -18.71 13.51 -0.48
N GLN A 21 -17.55 13.82 0.09
CA GLN A 21 -16.51 12.84 0.36
C GLN A 21 -17.05 11.70 1.24
N PHE A 22 -16.59 10.49 1.00
CA PHE A 22 -16.88 9.39 1.89
C PHE A 22 -16.39 9.69 3.31
N SER A 23 -17.19 9.31 4.28
CA SER A 23 -16.70 9.42 5.66
C SER A 23 -15.39 8.61 5.82
N ARG A 24 -14.47 9.13 6.61
CA ARG A 24 -13.19 8.45 6.93
C ARG A 24 -13.38 7.00 7.38
N LYS A 25 -14.51 6.70 8.05
CA LYS A 25 -14.87 5.35 8.50
C LYS A 25 -15.15 4.38 7.36
N VAL A 26 -15.61 4.87 6.21
CA VAL A 26 -15.86 4.07 5.01
C VAL A 26 -14.53 3.81 4.30
N ILE A 27 -13.75 4.87 4.04
CA ILE A 27 -12.46 4.75 3.35
C ILE A 27 -11.48 3.86 4.16
N ASP A 28 -11.48 3.97 5.49
CA ASP A 28 -10.66 3.11 6.36
C ASP A 28 -10.96 1.60 6.20
N ARG A 29 -12.15 1.26 5.73
CA ARG A 29 -12.59 -0.14 5.53
C ARG A 29 -12.56 -0.59 4.07
N ALA A 30 -12.54 0.32 3.13
CA ALA A 30 -12.47 0.03 1.71
C ALA A 30 -11.01 -0.10 1.23
N MET A 31 -10.80 -0.81 0.14
CA MET A 31 -9.59 -0.74 -0.67
C MET A 31 -9.93 0.16 -1.85
N THR A 32 -9.36 1.35 -1.89
CA THR A 32 -9.64 2.34 -2.92
C THR A 32 -8.75 2.08 -4.13
N ILE A 33 -9.36 1.95 -5.30
CA ILE A 33 -8.63 1.87 -6.58
C ILE A 33 -8.95 3.15 -7.33
N GLU A 34 -7.95 3.98 -7.54
CA GLU A 34 -8.05 5.20 -8.31
C GLU A 34 -7.92 4.88 -9.80
N MET A 35 -8.90 5.32 -10.58
CA MET A 35 -8.94 5.12 -12.03
C MET A 35 -8.48 6.42 -12.69
N ASN A 36 -7.20 6.54 -12.95
CA ASN A 36 -6.65 7.68 -13.68
C ASN A 36 -6.85 7.47 -15.18
N GLY A 37 -7.23 8.53 -15.89
CA GLY A 37 -7.31 8.50 -17.36
C GLY A 37 -5.93 8.25 -17.97
N GLY A 38 -5.88 7.58 -19.12
CA GLY A 38 -4.69 7.44 -19.93
C GLY A 38 -4.21 8.78 -20.50
N ALA A 39 -3.06 8.80 -21.17
CA ALA A 39 -2.58 9.98 -21.85
C ALA A 39 -3.59 10.45 -22.90
N LEU A 40 -3.78 11.77 -23.07
CA LEU A 40 -4.71 12.31 -24.07
C LEU A 40 -4.38 11.84 -25.50
N THR A 41 -3.14 11.45 -25.74
CA THR A 41 -2.66 10.88 -27.01
C THR A 41 -3.16 9.45 -27.24
N ASP A 42 -3.61 8.74 -26.21
CA ASP A 42 -4.08 7.35 -26.33
C ASP A 42 -5.35 7.25 -27.18
N ILE A 43 -6.10 8.34 -27.26
CA ILE A 43 -7.28 8.45 -28.14
C ILE A 43 -6.93 8.31 -29.62
N PHE A 44 -5.68 8.56 -29.99
CA PHE A 44 -5.17 8.43 -31.35
C PHE A 44 -4.32 7.18 -31.57
N SER A 45 -4.13 6.38 -30.53
CA SER A 45 -3.42 5.11 -30.65
C SER A 45 -4.37 4.06 -31.23
N ASP A 46 -3.90 3.32 -32.25
CA ASP A 46 -4.61 2.16 -32.82
C ASP A 46 -4.68 0.98 -31.82
N LYS A 47 -4.49 1.25 -30.52
CA LYS A 47 -4.66 0.25 -29.48
C LYS A 47 -6.15 0.04 -29.21
N ASP A 48 -6.87 -0.52 -30.18
CA ASP A 48 -8.19 -1.12 -29.98
C ASP A 48 -8.17 -2.37 -29.08
N ASP A 49 -7.07 -2.57 -28.38
CA ASP A 49 -6.92 -3.69 -27.46
C ASP A 49 -7.49 -3.36 -26.07
N LEU A 50 -8.80 -3.13 -26.03
CA LEU A 50 -9.56 -3.55 -24.86
C LEU A 50 -9.43 -5.09 -24.81
N THR A 51 -8.36 -5.55 -24.21
CA THR A 51 -8.19 -6.97 -23.88
C THR A 51 -9.29 -7.31 -22.85
N TYR A 52 -10.42 -7.74 -23.37
CA TYR A 52 -11.43 -8.40 -22.54
C TYR A 52 -10.75 -9.63 -21.93
N ILE A 53 -10.93 -9.82 -20.64
CA ILE A 53 -10.53 -11.06 -19.98
C ILE A 53 -11.28 -12.18 -20.71
N GLU A 54 -10.56 -12.95 -21.54
CA GLU A 54 -11.15 -14.05 -22.32
C GLU A 54 -11.83 -15.10 -21.42
N LYS A 55 -11.40 -15.17 -20.16
CA LYS A 55 -11.90 -16.10 -19.17
C LYS A 55 -12.64 -15.32 -18.07
N PRO A 56 -13.95 -15.49 -17.91
CA PRO A 56 -14.67 -14.84 -16.81
C PRO A 56 -14.06 -15.27 -15.47
N LEU A 57 -13.92 -14.31 -14.55
CA LEU A 57 -13.51 -14.61 -13.17
C LEU A 57 -14.51 -15.59 -12.54
N THR A 58 -14.01 -16.62 -11.93
CA THR A 58 -14.79 -17.57 -11.16
C THR A 58 -14.87 -17.18 -9.69
N MET A 59 -15.72 -17.82 -8.92
CA MET A 59 -15.76 -17.61 -7.47
C MET A 59 -14.47 -18.08 -6.79
N ASP A 60 -13.78 -19.06 -7.37
CA ASP A 60 -12.49 -19.53 -6.85
C ASP A 60 -11.39 -18.48 -7.04
N ASP A 61 -11.43 -17.71 -8.13
CA ASP A 61 -10.49 -16.59 -8.36
C ASP A 61 -10.71 -15.44 -7.37
N LEU A 62 -11.90 -15.33 -6.78
CA LEU A 62 -12.31 -14.30 -5.84
C LEU A 62 -12.32 -14.78 -4.38
N HIS A 63 -12.00 -16.05 -4.15
CA HIS A 63 -11.97 -16.62 -2.80
C HIS A 63 -10.75 -16.11 -2.03
N ALA A 64 -10.99 -15.62 -0.82
CA ALA A 64 -9.89 -15.20 0.07
C ALA A 64 -9.31 -16.43 0.78
N GLU A 65 -8.05 -16.75 0.54
CA GLU A 65 -7.36 -17.84 1.23
C GLU A 65 -7.08 -17.51 2.70
N TYR A 66 -6.92 -16.22 3.01
CA TYR A 66 -6.62 -15.74 4.35
C TYR A 66 -7.57 -14.61 4.74
N ILE A 67 -8.13 -14.66 5.93
CA ILE A 67 -8.94 -13.58 6.52
C ILE A 67 -8.21 -12.84 7.64
N SER A 68 -7.05 -13.32 8.05
CA SER A 68 -6.24 -12.68 9.08
C SER A 68 -4.74 -12.96 8.95
N ALA A 69 -3.93 -12.01 9.43
CA ALA A 69 -2.48 -12.19 9.54
C ALA A 69 -2.09 -13.41 10.40
N LYS A 70 -2.94 -13.79 11.35
CA LYS A 70 -2.73 -15.01 12.16
C LYS A 70 -2.87 -16.29 11.35
N GLU A 71 -3.75 -16.28 10.37
CA GLU A 71 -3.90 -17.41 9.43
C GLU A 71 -2.73 -17.48 8.46
N VAL A 72 -2.28 -16.34 7.94
CA VAL A 72 -1.07 -16.26 7.11
C VAL A 72 0.11 -16.91 7.82
N ILE A 73 0.37 -16.53 9.07
CA ILE A 73 1.48 -17.06 9.87
C ILE A 73 1.38 -18.60 10.06
N LYS A 74 0.17 -19.15 10.06
CA LYS A 74 -0.07 -20.59 10.30
C LYS A 74 -0.13 -21.40 9.01
N ASN A 75 -0.73 -20.85 7.98
CA ASN A 75 -1.23 -21.62 6.83
C ASN A 75 -0.51 -21.26 5.52
N CYS A 76 0.02 -20.04 5.37
CA CYS A 76 0.75 -19.68 4.16
C CYS A 76 2.05 -20.46 4.05
N SER A 77 2.15 -21.30 3.04
CA SER A 77 3.28 -22.21 2.84
C SER A 77 4.58 -21.49 2.49
N ALA A 78 4.48 -20.31 1.89
CA ALA A 78 5.63 -19.44 1.60
C ALA A 78 6.22 -18.82 2.87
N VAL A 79 5.41 -18.63 3.91
CA VAL A 79 5.79 -18.02 5.19
C VAL A 79 6.24 -19.08 6.19
N THR A 80 5.42 -20.12 6.40
CA THR A 80 5.67 -21.13 7.43
C THR A 80 6.88 -22.02 7.13
N GLY A 81 7.22 -22.16 5.86
CA GLY A 81 8.37 -22.96 5.40
C GLY A 81 9.73 -22.26 5.54
N ASN A 82 9.74 -20.97 5.93
CA ASN A 82 10.96 -20.17 6.04
C ASN A 82 10.95 -19.36 7.35
N GLU A 83 11.83 -19.72 8.27
CA GLU A 83 11.88 -19.09 9.60
C GLU A 83 12.27 -17.60 9.53
N ASP A 84 13.13 -17.21 8.61
CA ASP A 84 13.56 -15.80 8.46
C ASP A 84 12.42 -14.93 7.92
N ILE A 85 11.64 -15.45 6.97
CA ILE A 85 10.42 -14.78 6.48
C ILE A 85 9.40 -14.65 7.62
N LEU A 86 9.22 -15.69 8.40
CA LEU A 86 8.31 -15.69 9.53
C LEU A 86 8.70 -14.63 10.58
N LYS A 87 9.99 -14.52 10.91
CA LYS A 87 10.53 -13.48 11.81
C LYS A 87 10.32 -12.09 11.24
N TYR A 88 10.58 -11.89 9.95
CA TYR A 88 10.36 -10.61 9.25
C TYR A 88 8.90 -10.17 9.33
N ILE A 89 7.95 -11.06 9.01
CA ILE A 89 6.52 -10.76 9.04
C ILE A 89 6.01 -10.48 10.46
N LYS A 90 6.55 -11.18 11.46
CA LYS A 90 6.20 -10.95 12.87
C LYS A 90 6.86 -9.71 13.48
N GLY A 91 7.81 -9.08 12.80
CA GLY A 91 8.57 -7.95 13.33
C GLY A 91 9.59 -8.35 14.39
N GLU A 92 10.13 -9.55 14.31
CA GLU A 92 11.23 -10.04 15.17
C GLU A 92 12.60 -9.63 14.61
N THR A 93 12.63 -8.85 13.52
CA THR A 93 13.82 -8.24 12.91
C THR A 93 13.73 -6.72 12.97
N GLU A 94 14.86 -6.02 12.94
CA GLU A 94 14.91 -4.54 13.02
C GLU A 94 14.17 -3.87 11.84
N ASP A 95 14.20 -4.48 10.67
CA ASP A 95 13.57 -4.03 9.43
C ASP A 95 12.27 -4.78 9.11
N GLY A 96 11.65 -5.42 10.10
CA GLY A 96 10.45 -6.24 9.92
C GLY A 96 9.25 -5.48 9.34
N LEU A 97 8.30 -6.22 8.82
CA LEU A 97 7.11 -5.65 8.18
C LEU A 97 6.31 -4.71 9.10
N PRO A 98 6.09 -5.03 10.41
CA PRO A 98 5.48 -4.09 11.34
C PRO A 98 6.26 -2.81 11.55
N GLN A 99 7.61 -2.89 11.63
CA GLN A 99 8.49 -1.72 11.80
C GLN A 99 8.37 -0.76 10.62
N ARG A 100 8.28 -1.29 9.38
CA ARG A 100 8.06 -0.50 8.18
C ARG A 100 6.75 0.30 8.25
N LEU A 101 5.67 -0.33 8.73
CA LEU A 101 4.38 0.35 8.90
C LEU A 101 4.41 1.36 10.06
N GLU A 102 5.17 1.09 11.11
CA GLU A 102 5.38 2.03 12.21
C GLU A 102 6.16 3.28 11.77
N GLU A 103 7.12 3.15 10.84
CA GLU A 103 7.81 4.31 10.27
C GLU A 103 6.84 5.21 9.48
N ILE A 104 5.94 4.63 8.70
CA ILE A 104 4.85 5.36 8.04
C ILE A 104 4.00 6.11 9.08
N ASN A 105 3.65 5.44 10.18
CA ASN A 105 2.91 6.07 11.27
C ASN A 105 3.69 7.19 11.98
N LYS A 106 5.01 7.08 12.07
CA LYS A 106 5.83 8.19 12.60
C LYS A 106 5.76 9.41 11.69
N ALA A 107 5.87 9.23 10.36
CA ALA A 107 5.72 10.32 9.39
C ALA A 107 4.34 10.98 9.50
N LEU A 108 3.28 10.21 9.75
CA LEU A 108 1.91 10.67 9.86
C LEU A 108 1.51 11.07 11.30
N TYR A 109 2.43 11.06 12.26
CA TYR A 109 2.13 11.35 13.66
C TYR A 109 1.53 12.74 13.84
N GLY A 110 0.47 12.83 14.65
CA GLY A 110 -0.27 14.07 14.89
C GLY A 110 -1.29 14.40 13.79
N THR A 111 -1.33 13.64 12.71
CA THR A 111 -2.40 13.75 11.69
C THR A 111 -3.48 12.68 11.94
N PRO A 112 -4.70 12.87 11.39
CA PRO A 112 -5.75 11.86 11.48
C PRO A 112 -5.55 10.66 10.54
N PHE A 113 -4.43 10.59 9.83
CA PHE A 113 -4.18 9.60 8.77
C PHE A 113 -3.37 8.40 9.23
N MET A 114 -2.93 8.39 10.49
CA MET A 114 -2.25 7.25 11.09
C MET A 114 -3.05 5.97 10.85
N VAL A 115 -2.33 4.89 10.61
CA VAL A 115 -2.94 3.58 10.35
C VAL A 115 -2.94 2.70 11.59
N SER A 116 -3.91 1.78 11.64
CA SER A 116 -4.13 0.89 12.77
C SER A 116 -3.70 -0.55 12.42
N TYR A 117 -3.79 -1.44 13.42
CA TYR A 117 -3.54 -2.87 13.26
C TYR A 117 -4.37 -3.52 12.12
N ARG A 118 -5.49 -2.92 11.69
CA ARG A 118 -6.26 -3.40 10.54
C ARG A 118 -5.43 -3.32 9.27
N VAL A 119 -4.78 -2.19 9.03
CA VAL A 119 -3.92 -2.02 7.86
C VAL A 119 -2.74 -2.98 7.90
N MET A 120 -2.18 -3.24 9.10
CA MET A 120 -1.15 -4.28 9.26
C MET A 120 -1.67 -5.67 8.87
N ASN A 121 -2.91 -5.99 9.25
CA ASN A 121 -3.55 -7.25 8.87
C ASN A 121 -3.74 -7.34 7.35
N GLU A 122 -4.25 -6.29 6.72
CA GLU A 122 -4.45 -6.20 5.27
C GLU A 122 -3.11 -6.28 4.51
N LEU A 123 -2.08 -5.59 4.96
CA LEU A 123 -0.73 -5.65 4.41
C LEU A 123 -0.15 -7.07 4.46
N THR A 124 -0.32 -7.76 5.59
CA THR A 124 0.18 -9.13 5.76
C THR A 124 -0.54 -10.11 4.83
N ILE A 125 -1.87 -9.99 4.70
CA ILE A 125 -2.66 -10.82 3.79
C ILE A 125 -2.26 -10.55 2.34
N TYR A 126 -2.13 -9.28 1.96
CA TYR A 126 -1.75 -8.91 0.59
C TYR A 126 -0.37 -9.45 0.23
N LEU A 127 0.60 -9.32 1.14
CA LEU A 127 1.93 -9.91 0.96
C LEU A 127 1.86 -11.43 0.79
N ALA A 128 1.07 -12.13 1.61
CA ALA A 128 0.92 -13.58 1.52
C ALA A 128 0.40 -14.02 0.15
N VAL A 129 -0.62 -13.34 -0.37
CA VAL A 129 -1.17 -13.62 -1.71
C VAL A 129 -0.10 -13.43 -2.80
N LEU A 130 0.73 -12.39 -2.71
CA LEU A 130 1.83 -12.18 -3.65
C LEU A 130 2.87 -13.31 -3.58
N LEU A 131 3.22 -13.74 -2.37
CA LEU A 131 4.19 -14.81 -2.16
C LEU A 131 3.67 -16.17 -2.64
N ASP A 132 2.41 -16.49 -2.35
CA ASP A 132 1.80 -17.76 -2.81
C ASP A 132 1.71 -17.78 -4.33
N LYS A 133 1.29 -16.70 -4.97
CA LYS A 133 1.27 -16.59 -6.43
C LYS A 133 2.66 -16.75 -7.04
N ALA A 134 3.68 -16.08 -6.49
CA ALA A 134 5.06 -16.23 -6.97
C ALA A 134 5.55 -17.67 -6.83
N LYS A 135 5.17 -18.35 -5.76
CA LYS A 135 5.50 -19.76 -5.53
C LYS A 135 4.79 -20.69 -6.51
N GLU A 136 3.52 -20.42 -6.83
CA GLU A 136 2.76 -21.14 -7.87
C GLU A 136 3.39 -20.98 -9.26
N ASP A 137 3.90 -19.77 -9.55
CA ASP A 137 4.65 -19.48 -10.78
C ASP A 137 6.06 -20.11 -10.79
N GLY A 138 6.42 -20.87 -9.75
CA GLY A 138 7.68 -21.61 -9.65
C GLY A 138 8.85 -20.79 -9.12
N GLN A 139 8.62 -19.60 -8.56
CA GLN A 139 9.66 -18.78 -7.97
C GLN A 139 10.04 -19.34 -6.59
N GLU A 140 11.35 -19.46 -6.33
CA GLU A 140 11.85 -19.77 -4.99
C GLU A 140 11.71 -18.54 -4.08
N ILE A 141 11.06 -18.74 -2.93
CA ILE A 141 10.79 -17.65 -2.00
C ILE A 141 11.90 -17.58 -0.95
N SER A 142 12.85 -16.67 -1.16
CA SER A 142 13.86 -16.26 -0.18
C SER A 142 13.39 -15.04 0.64
N LEU A 143 14.13 -14.68 1.70
CA LEU A 143 13.86 -13.46 2.46
C LEU A 143 13.97 -12.20 1.59
N ASP A 144 14.94 -12.14 0.67
CA ASP A 144 15.11 -10.98 -0.23
C ASP A 144 13.93 -10.85 -1.20
N VAL A 145 13.46 -11.95 -1.75
CA VAL A 145 12.25 -11.99 -2.58
C VAL A 145 11.03 -11.55 -1.75
N CYS A 146 10.90 -12.02 -0.52
CA CYS A 146 9.83 -11.59 0.38
C CYS A 146 9.89 -10.08 0.63
N LYS A 147 11.05 -9.48 0.86
CA LYS A 147 11.23 -8.05 1.04
C LYS A 147 10.88 -7.24 -0.22
N GLN A 148 11.18 -7.75 -1.41
CA GLN A 148 10.75 -7.13 -2.67
C GLN A 148 9.22 -7.10 -2.79
N PHE A 149 8.55 -8.23 -2.54
CA PHE A 149 7.09 -8.27 -2.51
C PHE A 149 6.49 -7.44 -1.37
N ALA A 150 7.17 -7.32 -0.23
CA ALA A 150 6.76 -6.43 0.84
C ALA A 150 6.79 -4.95 0.40
N ASN A 151 7.79 -4.53 -0.38
CA ASN A 151 7.81 -3.19 -0.96
C ASN A 151 6.61 -2.97 -1.89
N THR A 152 6.32 -3.93 -2.77
CA THR A 152 5.11 -3.87 -3.63
C THR A 152 3.83 -3.79 -2.79
N ALA A 153 3.73 -4.59 -1.73
CA ALA A 153 2.55 -4.57 -0.85
C ALA A 153 2.42 -3.24 -0.10
N ILE A 154 3.52 -2.66 0.38
CA ILE A 154 3.53 -1.36 1.05
C ILE A 154 3.11 -0.25 0.07
N ASP A 155 3.65 -0.24 -1.15
CA ASP A 155 3.26 0.72 -2.19
C ASP A 155 1.74 0.68 -2.44
N LYS A 156 1.17 -0.52 -2.63
CA LYS A 156 -0.28 -0.67 -2.85
C LYS A 156 -1.10 -0.26 -1.62
N ILE A 157 -0.64 -0.56 -0.41
CA ILE A 157 -1.32 -0.08 0.82
C ILE A 157 -1.25 1.44 0.93
N LEU A 158 -0.12 2.07 0.60
CA LEU A 158 -0.03 3.53 0.54
C LEU A 158 -1.08 4.09 -0.42
N LEU A 159 -1.12 3.60 -1.66
CA LEU A 159 -2.06 4.06 -2.70
C LEU A 159 -3.53 3.81 -2.36
N MET A 160 -3.86 2.65 -1.82
CA MET A 160 -5.26 2.24 -1.65
C MET A 160 -5.86 2.60 -0.29
N LYS A 161 -5.02 2.81 0.74
CA LYS A 161 -5.50 2.98 2.12
C LYS A 161 -5.08 4.28 2.77
N ILE A 162 -3.93 4.83 2.41
CA ILE A 162 -3.35 5.99 3.08
C ILE A 162 -3.57 7.24 2.26
N LEU A 163 -3.04 7.31 1.05
CA LEU A 163 -3.09 8.50 0.20
C LEU A 163 -4.52 8.97 -0.12
N PRO A 164 -5.52 8.10 -0.36
CA PRO A 164 -6.88 8.56 -0.61
C PRO A 164 -7.55 9.27 0.58
N ARG A 165 -6.94 9.20 1.77
CA ARG A 165 -7.42 9.88 2.98
C ARG A 165 -6.64 11.15 3.29
N VAL A 166 -5.47 11.31 2.66
CA VAL A 166 -4.57 12.44 2.91
C VAL A 166 -5.18 13.68 2.28
N GLU A 167 -5.65 14.57 3.13
CA GLU A 167 -6.24 15.85 2.78
C GLU A 167 -5.93 16.87 3.89
N GLY A 168 -5.75 18.11 3.57
CA GLY A 168 -5.52 19.16 4.55
C GLY A 168 -4.67 20.29 4.01
N ASP A 169 -4.30 21.20 4.90
CA ASP A 169 -3.45 22.33 4.62
C ASP A 169 -1.98 22.05 5.01
N ASP A 170 -1.09 22.91 4.58
CA ASP A 170 0.35 22.81 4.84
C ASP A 170 0.67 22.78 6.35
N GLU A 171 -0.16 23.43 7.17
CA GLU A 171 0.04 23.46 8.61
C GLU A 171 -0.13 22.08 9.25
N MET A 172 -1.05 21.26 8.73
CA MET A 172 -1.28 19.89 9.20
C MET A 172 -0.07 18.97 8.95
N PHE A 173 0.64 19.21 7.85
CA PHE A 173 1.80 18.39 7.46
C PHE A 173 3.14 18.96 7.91
N ARG A 174 3.14 20.09 8.62
CA ARG A 174 4.37 20.69 9.16
C ARG A 174 5.02 19.75 10.19
N ILE A 175 6.34 19.65 10.12
CA ILE A 175 7.14 18.95 11.12
C ILE A 175 7.52 19.94 12.23
N SER A 176 7.28 19.60 13.47
CA SER A 176 7.71 20.41 14.61
C SER A 176 9.24 20.43 14.72
N GLU A 177 9.80 21.52 15.26
CA GLU A 177 11.24 21.65 15.48
C GLU A 177 11.83 20.49 16.33
N LYS A 178 11.03 20.00 17.28
CA LYS A 178 11.39 18.85 18.11
C LYS A 178 11.50 17.55 17.30
N GLU A 179 10.54 17.30 16.44
CA GLU A 179 10.54 16.11 15.54
C GLU A 179 11.68 16.19 14.53
N ARG A 180 11.93 17.40 13.99
CA ARG A 180 13.03 17.67 13.06
C ARG A 180 14.38 17.37 13.69
N THR A 181 14.64 17.91 14.86
CA THR A 181 15.88 17.67 15.61
C THR A 181 16.05 16.20 15.99
N ALA A 182 14.96 15.54 16.44
CA ALA A 182 15.01 14.15 16.88
C ALA A 182 15.32 13.17 15.72
N ASN A 183 14.94 13.50 14.49
CA ASN A 183 15.14 12.65 13.32
C ASN A 183 16.26 13.15 12.39
N GLY A 184 16.89 14.29 12.69
CA GLY A 184 17.99 14.83 11.90
C GLY A 184 17.59 15.38 10.53
N PHE A 185 16.32 15.83 10.37
CA PHE A 185 15.85 16.37 9.11
C PHE A 185 16.39 17.77 8.85
N SER A 186 16.62 18.08 7.58
CA SER A 186 16.92 19.43 7.12
C SER A 186 15.71 20.36 7.27
N ASP A 187 15.94 21.68 7.24
CA ASP A 187 14.84 22.66 7.26
C ASP A 187 14.09 22.70 5.93
N GLN A 188 14.76 22.32 4.85
CA GLN A 188 14.23 22.36 3.49
C GLN A 188 14.36 21.00 2.82
N ALA A 189 13.39 20.70 1.97
CA ALA A 189 13.44 19.61 1.01
C ALA A 189 14.39 19.94 -0.15
N ASP A 190 14.65 18.97 -1.02
CA ASP A 190 15.61 19.09 -2.13
C ASP A 190 15.25 20.20 -3.13
N ASP A 191 13.97 20.50 -3.27
CA ASP A 191 13.44 21.56 -4.13
C ASP A 191 13.34 22.96 -3.46
N GLY A 192 13.71 23.03 -2.17
CA GLY A 192 13.83 24.27 -1.40
C GLY A 192 12.59 24.68 -0.61
N HIS A 193 11.49 23.93 -0.64
CA HIS A 193 10.36 24.17 0.27
C HIS A 193 10.64 23.68 1.70
N GLU A 194 9.85 24.09 2.68
CA GLU A 194 9.97 23.61 4.06
C GLU A 194 9.69 22.10 4.10
N PHE A 195 10.61 21.31 4.68
CA PHE A 195 10.48 19.85 4.77
C PHE A 195 9.26 19.44 5.62
N THR A 196 8.38 18.65 5.03
CA THR A 196 7.07 18.27 5.58
C THR A 196 6.98 16.78 5.96
N LYS A 197 5.87 16.41 6.58
CA LYS A 197 5.52 14.99 6.84
C LYS A 197 5.30 14.20 5.56
N LEU A 198 4.86 14.85 4.47
CA LEU A 198 4.70 14.21 3.17
C LEU A 198 6.07 13.90 2.54
N ASP A 199 7.04 14.80 2.66
CA ASP A 199 8.42 14.54 2.24
C ASP A 199 9.04 13.38 3.01
N TRP A 200 8.79 13.33 4.32
CA TRP A 200 9.20 12.19 5.13
C TRP A 200 8.55 10.89 4.65
N LEU A 201 7.24 10.91 4.44
CA LEU A 201 6.51 9.75 3.91
C LEU A 201 7.06 9.32 2.54
N ARG A 202 7.39 10.28 1.67
CA ARG A 202 8.02 10.04 0.38
C ARG A 202 9.39 9.37 0.50
N GLN A 203 10.22 9.77 1.47
CA GLN A 203 11.53 9.15 1.70
C GLN A 203 11.44 7.70 2.16
N ILE A 204 10.43 7.33 2.96
CA ILE A 204 10.26 5.96 3.48
C ILE A 204 9.40 5.07 2.58
N ALA A 205 8.66 5.65 1.64
CA ALA A 205 7.94 4.88 0.62
C ALA A 205 8.92 4.06 -0.24
N PRO A 206 8.49 2.92 -0.80
CA PRO A 206 9.31 2.16 -1.74
C PRO A 206 9.77 3.03 -2.91
N GLN A 207 11.07 3.06 -3.15
CA GLN A 207 11.69 3.91 -4.18
C GLN A 207 11.88 3.15 -5.48
N HIS A 208 11.80 3.88 -6.61
CA HIS A 208 12.16 3.33 -7.91
C HIS A 208 13.62 2.91 -7.97
N THR A 209 13.86 1.80 -8.62
CA THR A 209 15.19 1.33 -9.00
C THR A 209 15.23 1.10 -10.52
N GLU A 210 16.41 0.88 -11.09
CA GLU A 210 16.54 0.59 -12.53
C GLU A 210 15.69 -0.62 -12.97
N ASP A 211 15.53 -1.60 -12.07
CA ASP A 211 14.82 -2.84 -12.32
C ASP A 211 13.28 -2.76 -12.12
N ASN A 212 12.77 -1.68 -11.49
CA ASN A 212 11.36 -1.58 -11.10
C ASN A 212 10.71 -0.21 -11.37
N LYS A 213 11.20 0.54 -12.35
CA LYS A 213 10.77 1.93 -12.64
C LYS A 213 9.26 2.15 -12.69
N ASP A 214 8.51 1.14 -13.13
CA ASP A 214 7.05 1.23 -13.28
C ASP A 214 6.28 0.50 -12.18
N SER A 215 6.97 0.02 -11.13
CA SER A 215 6.35 -0.85 -10.13
C SER A 215 5.78 -0.10 -8.93
N TYR A 216 6.35 1.04 -8.57
CA TYR A 216 5.95 1.81 -7.39
C TYR A 216 5.36 3.16 -7.79
N MET A 217 4.10 3.38 -7.43
CA MET A 217 3.33 4.56 -7.80
C MET A 217 3.11 5.52 -6.62
N ALA A 218 3.28 5.05 -5.38
CA ALA A 218 3.02 5.87 -4.21
C ALA A 218 4.02 7.03 -4.09
N VAL A 219 5.28 6.81 -4.43
CA VAL A 219 6.32 7.84 -4.41
C VAL A 219 6.06 8.92 -5.46
N ASP A 220 5.54 8.55 -6.63
CA ASP A 220 5.19 9.48 -7.69
C ASP A 220 4.00 10.35 -7.26
N LYS A 221 2.95 9.72 -6.73
CA LYS A 221 1.77 10.44 -6.23
C LYS A 221 2.07 11.36 -5.05
N LEU A 222 3.08 11.07 -4.24
CA LEU A 222 3.57 11.97 -3.18
C LEU A 222 4.41 13.14 -3.73
N SER A 223 4.72 13.14 -5.01
CA SER A 223 5.51 14.17 -5.70
C SER A 223 4.63 15.16 -6.45
N GLU A 224 3.37 14.85 -6.68
CA GLU A 224 2.32 15.69 -7.25
C GLU A 224 1.74 16.64 -6.19
#